data_0d48adac90bda91da633d624ce15803e
#
_entry.id   0d48adac90bda91da633d624ce15803e
#
_cell.length_a   1.000
_cell.length_b   1.000
_cell.length_c   1.000
_cell.angle_alpha   90.00
_cell.angle_beta   90.00
_cell.angle_gamma   90.00
#
_symmetry.space_group_name_H-M   'P 1'
#
loop_
_entity.id
_entity.type
_entity.pdbx_description
1 polymer ?
#
loop_
_entity_poly.entity_id
_entity_poly.type
_entity_poly.pdbx_seq_one_letter_code
_entity_poly.pdbx_strand_id
1 'polypeptide(L)' 'MDNVEKFEIQIILLNEFGEFLGKKALVTQEQYQNILNMSKSFYSRGFELTCEDGTFVVFPPEVVNKSILKVKKNN' A
#
# COMPACT_ATOMS: atom_id res chain seq x y z
N MET A 1 -11.70 -28.45 2.83
CA MET A 1 -12.17 -27.07 2.65
C MET A 1 -11.37 -26.15 3.52
N ASP A 2 -10.69 -25.25 2.92
CA ASP A 2 -9.79 -24.39 3.67
C ASP A 2 -10.47 -23.07 4.02
N ASN A 3 -10.59 -22.83 5.31
CA ASN A 3 -11.06 -21.53 5.78
C ASN A 3 -9.86 -20.63 5.94
N VAL A 4 -9.58 -19.89 4.86
CA VAL A 4 -8.48 -18.95 4.90
C VAL A 4 -9.00 -17.66 5.48
N GLU A 5 -8.45 -17.31 6.63
CA GLU A 5 -8.80 -16.04 7.27
C GLU A 5 -8.26 -14.88 6.47
N LYS A 6 -9.10 -13.91 6.25
CA LYS A 6 -8.71 -12.68 5.58
C LYS A 6 -8.94 -11.51 6.53
N PHE A 7 -8.13 -10.50 6.36
CA PHE A 7 -8.28 -9.27 7.11
C PHE A 7 -8.07 -8.09 6.19
N GLU A 8 -8.55 -6.95 6.64
CA GLU A 8 -8.50 -5.73 5.83
C GLU A 8 -7.19 -5.00 6.05
N ILE A 9 -6.60 -4.55 4.95
CA ILE A 9 -5.44 -3.67 5.02
C ILE A 9 -5.69 -2.43 4.17
N GLN A 10 -4.91 -1.40 4.43
CA GLN A 10 -4.92 -0.19 3.64
C GLN A 10 -3.49 0.28 3.46
N ILE A 11 -3.13 0.58 2.23
CA ILE A 11 -1.83 1.16 1.92
C ILE A 11 -1.98 2.66 1.93
N ILE A 12 -1.12 3.34 2.66
CA ILE A 12 -1.14 4.79 2.81
C ILE A 12 0.22 5.33 2.44
N LEU A 13 0.25 6.34 1.59
CA LEU A 13 1.50 7.00 1.22
C LEU A 13 1.47 8.42 1.73
N LEU A 14 2.49 8.78 2.50
CA LEU A 14 2.61 10.11 3.09
C LEU A 14 3.86 10.78 2.57
N ASN A 15 3.73 11.99 2.02
CA ASN A 15 4.85 12.78 1.55
C ASN A 15 4.51 14.27 1.66
N GLU A 16 5.38 15.12 1.11
CA GLU A 16 5.20 16.57 1.18
C GLU A 16 3.95 17.07 0.47
N PHE A 17 3.39 16.27 -0.44
CA PHE A 17 2.17 16.63 -1.17
C PHE A 17 0.91 16.22 -0.43
N GLY A 18 1.05 15.48 0.67
CA GLY A 18 -0.08 15.09 1.49
C GLY A 18 -0.11 13.62 1.81
N GLU A 19 -1.24 13.18 2.34
CA GLU A 19 -1.48 11.79 2.69
C GLU A 19 -2.43 11.19 1.65
N PHE A 20 -2.00 10.08 1.06
CA PHE A 20 -2.77 9.41 0.02
C PHE A 20 -3.24 8.07 0.56
N LEU A 21 -4.56 7.94 0.72
CA LEU A 21 -5.17 6.75 1.29
C LEU A 21 -5.58 5.80 0.16
N GLY A 22 -4.95 4.66 0.10
CA GLY A 22 -5.29 3.64 -0.87
C GLY A 22 -6.60 2.95 -0.51
N LYS A 23 -7.15 2.20 -1.46
CA LYS A 23 -8.35 1.42 -1.21
C LYS A 23 -8.06 0.33 -0.21
N LYS A 24 -9.03 0.07 0.67
CA LYS A 24 -8.95 -1.04 1.59
C LYS A 24 -9.12 -2.34 0.83
N ALA A 25 -8.39 -3.35 1.21
CA ALA A 25 -8.42 -4.65 0.53
C ALA A 25 -8.38 -5.78 1.55
N LEU A 26 -9.07 -6.85 1.24
CA LEU A 26 -9.04 -8.06 2.06
C LEU A 26 -7.91 -8.96 1.57
N VAL A 27 -7.05 -9.35 2.49
CA VAL A 27 -5.88 -10.17 2.17
C VAL A 27 -5.73 -11.30 3.18
N THR A 28 -5.05 -12.35 2.75
CA THR A 28 -4.64 -13.43 3.65
C THR A 28 -3.32 -13.02 4.32
N GLN A 29 -2.93 -13.77 5.34
CA GLN A 29 -1.65 -13.54 6.00
C GLN A 29 -0.48 -13.66 5.01
N GLU A 30 -0.56 -14.63 4.10
CA GLU A 30 0.48 -14.82 3.10
C GLU A 30 0.59 -13.62 2.16
N GLN A 31 -0.56 -13.14 1.69
CA GLN A 31 -0.60 -11.96 0.81
C GLN A 31 -0.05 -10.73 1.54
N TYR A 32 -0.40 -10.60 2.80
CA TYR A 32 0.08 -9.49 3.63
C TYR A 32 1.61 -9.52 3.74
N GLN A 33 2.18 -10.70 4.02
CA GLN A 33 3.63 -10.83 4.10
C GLN A 33 4.31 -10.51 2.76
N ASN A 34 3.68 -10.93 1.66
CA ASN A 34 4.22 -10.63 0.33
C ASN A 34 4.23 -9.12 0.08
N ILE A 35 3.18 -8.42 0.50
CA ILE A 35 3.13 -6.97 0.37
C ILE A 35 4.24 -6.31 1.18
N LEU A 36 4.45 -6.76 2.42
CA LEU A 36 5.51 -6.22 3.26
C LEU A 36 6.90 -6.47 2.65
N ASN A 37 7.09 -7.64 2.07
CA ASN A 37 8.37 -7.97 1.44
C ASN A 37 8.61 -7.13 0.20
N MET A 38 7.58 -6.93 -0.63
CA MET A 38 7.67 -6.11 -1.82
C MET A 38 7.92 -4.65 -1.49
N SER A 39 7.40 -4.19 -0.36
CA SER A 39 7.54 -2.80 0.03
C SER A 39 8.99 -2.41 0.32
N LYS A 40 9.84 -3.39 0.58
CA LYS A 40 11.25 -3.13 0.84
C LYS A 40 12.01 -2.64 -0.40
N SER A 41 11.53 -3.02 -1.59
CA SER A 41 12.12 -2.56 -2.85
C SER A 41 11.36 -1.38 -3.45
N PHE A 42 10.38 -0.88 -2.71
CA PHE A 42 9.47 0.16 -3.14
C PHE A 42 10.20 1.44 -3.58
N TYR A 43 11.23 1.83 -2.84
CA TYR A 43 11.90 3.10 -3.07
C TYR A 43 12.77 3.15 -4.33
N SER A 44 13.01 2.01 -4.96
CA SER A 44 13.82 1.97 -6.17
C SER A 44 13.02 2.19 -7.45
N ARG A 45 11.69 2.27 -7.34
CA ARG A 45 10.78 2.39 -8.49
C ARG A 45 9.74 3.45 -8.21
N GLY A 46 9.02 3.82 -9.28
CA GLY A 46 7.80 4.58 -9.11
C GLY A 46 6.73 3.72 -8.49
N PHE A 47 5.67 4.35 -8.05
CA PHE A 47 4.58 3.65 -7.36
C PHE A 47 3.24 4.13 -7.88
N GLU A 48 2.31 3.21 -8.02
CA GLU A 48 0.94 3.50 -8.45
C GLU A 48 0.00 3.16 -7.32
N LEU A 49 -0.95 4.04 -7.06
CA LEU A 49 -1.90 3.85 -5.98
C LEU A 49 -3.29 4.23 -6.45
N THR A 50 -4.25 3.32 -6.27
CA THR A 50 -5.66 3.66 -6.43
C THR A 50 -6.19 4.05 -5.06
N CYS A 51 -6.64 5.30 -4.95
CA CYS A 51 -7.11 5.84 -3.68
C CYS A 51 -8.55 5.45 -3.40
N GLU A 52 -8.99 5.62 -2.15
CA GLU A 52 -10.36 5.22 -1.74
C GLU A 52 -11.43 5.96 -2.52
N ASP A 53 -11.15 7.18 -2.98
CA ASP A 53 -12.12 7.96 -3.75
C ASP A 53 -12.13 7.58 -5.23
N GLY A 54 -11.32 6.60 -5.63
CA GLY A 54 -11.23 6.15 -7.02
C GLY A 54 -10.16 6.83 -7.83
N THR A 55 -9.45 7.80 -7.26
CA THR A 55 -8.37 8.51 -7.95
C THR A 55 -7.17 7.57 -8.10
N PHE A 56 -6.63 7.51 -9.31
CA PHE A 56 -5.41 6.74 -9.58
C PHE A 56 -4.24 7.71 -9.62
N VAL A 57 -3.25 7.46 -8.78
CA VAL A 57 -2.09 8.35 -8.65
C VAL A 57 -0.82 7.59 -8.98
N VAL A 58 0.04 8.22 -9.78
CA VAL A 58 1.34 7.66 -10.13
C VAL A 58 2.41 8.53 -9.50
N PHE A 59 3.26 7.91 -8.70
CA PHE A 59 4.35 8.61 -8.02
C PHE A 59 5.67 8.27 -8.70
N PRO A 60 6.41 9.26 -9.19
CA PRO A 60 7.73 8.98 -9.77
C PRO A 60 8.73 8.60 -8.67
N PRO A 61 9.83 7.94 -9.03
CA PRO A 61 10.79 7.46 -8.03
C PRO A 61 11.32 8.54 -7.09
N GLU A 62 11.51 9.77 -7.59
CA GLU A 62 12.00 10.86 -6.77
C GLU A 62 11.06 11.20 -5.63
N VAL A 63 9.75 11.13 -5.90
CA VAL A 63 8.74 11.40 -4.88
C VAL A 63 8.65 10.21 -3.92
N VAL A 64 8.70 8.99 -4.46
CA VAL A 64 8.65 7.77 -3.64
C VAL A 64 9.80 7.76 -2.64
N ASN A 65 10.99 8.16 -3.07
CA ASN A 65 12.18 8.19 -2.19
C ASN A 65 12.00 9.11 -0.99
N LYS A 66 11.09 10.07 -1.08
CA LYS A 66 10.83 11.03 0.00
C LYS A 66 9.51 10.75 0.69
N SER A 67 8.93 9.60 0.44
CA SER A 67 7.63 9.23 0.98
C SER A 67 7.76 8.18 2.07
N ILE A 68 6.76 8.15 2.94
CA ILE A 68 6.63 7.11 3.95
C ILE A 68 5.49 6.21 3.50
N LEU A 69 5.79 4.93 3.34
CA LEU A 69 4.78 3.93 3.00
C LEU A 69 4.31 3.26 4.27
N LYS A 70 3.01 3.28 4.48
CA LYS A 70 2.40 2.60 5.62
C LYS A 70 1.48 1.52 5.11
N VAL A 71 1.52 0.37 5.75
CA VAL A 71 0.55 -0.68 5.50
C VAL A 71 -0.22 -0.87 6.80
N LYS A 72 -1.44 -0.37 6.82
CA LYS A 72 -2.27 -0.39 8.01
C LYS A 72 -3.12 -1.66 8.01
N LYS A 73 -3.06 -2.39 9.09
CA LYS A 73 -3.87 -3.59 9.27
C LYS A 73 -5.08 -3.23 10.14
N ASN A 74 -6.25 -3.43 9.60
CA ASN A 74 -7.51 -3.21 10.31
C ASN A 74 -8.04 -4.55 10.80
N ASN A 75 -8.33 -4.64 12.07
CA ASN A 75 -8.91 -5.84 12.66
C ASN A 75 -10.39 -5.66 12.94
#